data_954b41acca770a54c78ec453a77a0ec3
#
_entry.id   954b41acca770a54c78ec453a77a0ec3
#
_cell.length_a   1.000
_cell.length_b   1.000
_cell.length_c   1.000
_cell.angle_alpha   90.00
_cell.angle_beta   90.00
_cell.angle_gamma   90.00
#
_symmetry.space_group_name_H-M   'P 1'
#
loop_
_entity.id
_entity.type
_entity.pdbx_description
1 polymer ?
#
loop_
_entity_poly.entity_id
_entity_poly.type
_entity_poly.pdbx_seq_one_letter_code
_entity_poly.pdbx_strand_id
1 'polypeptide(L)'
;ESSTFEVATPRDQFRVVLALPGLFNVYNALAAVAVGYSQGVDPTSMAEGLRSVTQLRGRMSPISEGQPYSVMIDHAHTPHALEQVLRFFREKVKGRIIVVFGCPGERWPGKRLPMGEIAGLLADRVVLTREDDRSESVHAIMETIAEGLQRAGKREGFDYVLLPDRREAIQRACDMAEAGDLVLIAGKGHERTLNINGRDLPWDEETVAREAIRTSMGSSSE
;
A
#
# COMPACT_ATOMS: atom_id res chain seq x y z
N GLU A 1 -16.45 -0.36 3.21
CA GLU A 1 -17.08 -1.62 2.75
C GLU A 1 -16.66 -2.74 3.68
N SER A 2 -17.57 -3.68 3.96
CA SER A 2 -17.33 -4.88 4.77
C SER A 2 -17.42 -6.13 3.90
N SER A 3 -16.67 -7.17 4.26
CA SER A 3 -16.77 -8.49 3.64
C SER A 3 -17.58 -9.40 4.54
N THR A 4 -18.55 -10.13 3.98
CA THR A 4 -19.32 -11.14 4.69
C THR A 4 -19.12 -12.49 4.02
N PHE A 5 -18.75 -13.49 4.79
CA PHE A 5 -18.49 -14.85 4.29
C PHE A 5 -18.83 -15.91 5.35
N GLU A 6 -18.99 -17.14 4.90
CA GLU A 6 -19.15 -18.29 5.78
C GLU A 6 -17.85 -19.05 5.94
N VAL A 7 -17.57 -19.46 7.16
CA VAL A 7 -16.44 -20.29 7.53
C VAL A 7 -16.94 -21.68 7.86
N ALA A 8 -16.36 -22.69 7.24
CA ALA A 8 -16.55 -24.09 7.59
C ALA A 8 -15.27 -24.65 8.21
N THR A 9 -15.38 -25.20 9.41
CA THR A 9 -14.34 -25.97 10.08
C THR A 9 -14.75 -27.45 10.13
N PRO A 10 -13.90 -28.38 10.53
CA PRO A 10 -14.28 -29.79 10.68
C PRO A 10 -15.45 -30.05 11.64
N ARG A 11 -15.77 -29.09 12.55
CA ARG A 11 -16.80 -29.26 13.58
C ARG A 11 -17.91 -28.24 13.53
N ASP A 12 -17.67 -27.07 12.93
CA ASP A 12 -18.55 -25.92 13.02
C ASP A 12 -18.70 -25.22 11.67
N GLN A 13 -19.83 -24.55 11.50
CA GLN A 13 -20.05 -23.61 10.40
C GLN A 13 -20.61 -22.31 10.99
N PHE A 14 -20.02 -21.15 10.62
CA PHE A 14 -20.44 -19.86 11.15
C PHE A 14 -20.15 -18.72 10.18
N ARG A 15 -20.90 -17.64 10.33
CA ARG A 15 -20.80 -16.44 9.52
C ARG A 15 -19.85 -15.44 10.15
N VAL A 16 -18.99 -14.85 9.32
CA VAL A 16 -18.08 -13.78 9.69
C VAL A 16 -18.44 -12.50 8.94
N VAL A 17 -18.46 -11.38 9.66
CA VAL A 17 -18.51 -10.02 9.09
C VAL A 17 -17.20 -9.33 9.40
N LEU A 18 -16.43 -9.04 8.36
CA LEU A 18 -15.11 -8.44 8.46
C LEU A 18 -15.19 -6.99 7.95
N ALA A 19 -14.83 -6.02 8.78
CA ALA A 19 -14.83 -4.60 8.40
C ALA A 19 -13.67 -4.22 7.46
N LEU A 20 -12.67 -5.10 7.29
CA LEU A 20 -11.54 -4.90 6.39
C LEU A 20 -11.93 -5.27 4.95
N PRO A 21 -11.71 -4.39 3.96
CA PRO A 21 -12.07 -4.67 2.57
C PRO A 21 -11.05 -5.57 1.87
N GLY A 22 -11.50 -6.25 0.81
CA GLY A 22 -10.66 -7.03 -0.09
C GLY A 22 -10.56 -8.51 0.26
N LEU A 23 -10.52 -9.35 -0.78
CA LEU A 23 -10.46 -10.81 -0.66
C LEU A 23 -9.22 -11.29 0.11
N PHE A 24 -8.10 -10.59 -0.02
CA PHE A 24 -6.87 -10.89 0.72
C PHE A 24 -7.06 -10.76 2.25
N ASN A 25 -7.95 -9.86 2.73
CA ASN A 25 -8.29 -9.79 4.14
C ASN A 25 -9.21 -10.94 4.59
N VAL A 26 -10.01 -11.49 3.69
CA VAL A 26 -10.74 -12.74 3.97
C VAL A 26 -9.76 -13.90 4.20
N TYR A 27 -8.72 -14.04 3.38
CA TYR A 27 -7.66 -15.04 3.62
C TYR A 27 -6.91 -14.81 4.93
N ASN A 28 -6.61 -13.56 5.28
CA ASN A 28 -6.00 -13.23 6.57
C ASN A 28 -6.92 -13.62 7.75
N ALA A 29 -8.23 -13.36 7.63
CA ALA A 29 -9.21 -13.75 8.63
C ALA A 29 -9.33 -15.29 8.74
N LEU A 30 -9.30 -16.02 7.63
CA LEU A 30 -9.30 -17.49 7.63
C LEU A 30 -8.07 -18.06 8.34
N ALA A 31 -6.90 -17.44 8.17
CA ALA A 31 -5.69 -17.84 8.91
C ALA A 31 -5.86 -17.62 10.43
N ALA A 32 -6.46 -16.48 10.83
CA ALA A 32 -6.76 -16.22 12.23
C ALA A 32 -7.79 -17.21 12.79
N VAL A 33 -8.82 -17.56 12.02
CA VAL A 33 -9.79 -18.61 12.39
C VAL A 33 -9.10 -19.95 12.56
N ALA A 34 -8.22 -20.35 11.65
CA ALA A 34 -7.49 -21.62 11.75
C ALA A 34 -6.65 -21.72 13.04
N VAL A 35 -6.00 -20.62 13.43
CA VAL A 35 -5.28 -20.54 14.71
C VAL A 35 -6.27 -20.62 15.89
N GLY A 36 -7.35 -19.82 15.89
CA GLY A 36 -8.37 -19.83 16.94
C GLY A 36 -8.98 -21.23 17.12
N TYR A 37 -9.35 -21.88 16.01
CA TYR A 37 -9.86 -23.24 16.02
C TYR A 37 -8.86 -24.23 16.63
N SER A 38 -7.57 -24.14 16.28
CA SER A 38 -6.52 -25.01 16.84
C SER A 38 -6.31 -24.82 18.34
N GLN A 39 -6.65 -23.64 18.86
CA GLN A 39 -6.57 -23.29 20.28
C GLN A 39 -7.89 -23.53 21.03
N GLY A 40 -8.93 -24.05 20.37
CA GLY A 40 -10.22 -24.34 20.97
C GLY A 40 -11.09 -23.11 21.26
N VAL A 41 -10.82 -21.99 20.55
CA VAL A 41 -11.69 -20.80 20.64
C VAL A 41 -13.04 -21.12 19.96
N ASP A 42 -14.15 -20.77 20.62
CA ASP A 42 -15.47 -21.04 20.08
C ASP A 42 -15.81 -20.14 18.87
N PRO A 43 -16.70 -20.60 17.97
CA PRO A 43 -17.04 -19.88 16.74
C PRO A 43 -17.57 -18.46 16.95
N THR A 44 -18.35 -18.24 18.02
CA THR A 44 -18.93 -16.93 18.32
C THR A 44 -17.83 -15.93 18.69
N SER A 45 -16.92 -16.31 19.57
CA SER A 45 -15.78 -15.49 19.97
C SER A 45 -14.85 -15.17 18.78
N MET A 46 -14.63 -16.15 17.88
CA MET A 46 -13.85 -15.90 16.65
C MET A 46 -14.53 -14.88 15.74
N ALA A 47 -15.85 -15.02 15.51
CA ALA A 47 -16.61 -14.11 14.66
C ALA A 47 -16.67 -12.69 15.24
N GLU A 48 -16.89 -12.56 16.57
CA GLU A 48 -16.91 -11.26 17.25
C GLU A 48 -15.53 -10.60 17.27
N GLY A 49 -14.47 -11.35 17.52
CA GLY A 49 -13.09 -10.87 17.46
C GLY A 49 -12.76 -10.31 16.09
N LEU A 50 -13.07 -11.03 15.02
CA LEU A 50 -12.85 -10.55 13.65
C LEU A 50 -13.69 -9.31 13.32
N ARG A 51 -14.94 -9.26 13.77
CA ARG A 51 -15.83 -8.10 13.57
C ARG A 51 -15.31 -6.84 14.28
N SER A 52 -14.66 -6.99 15.43
CA SER A 52 -14.13 -5.88 16.21
C SER A 52 -12.92 -5.18 15.55
N VAL A 53 -12.24 -5.85 14.61
CA VAL A 53 -11.09 -5.29 13.89
C VAL A 53 -11.60 -4.43 12.73
N THR A 54 -11.66 -3.13 12.96
CA THR A 54 -12.15 -2.16 11.96
C THR A 54 -11.04 -1.60 11.07
N GLN A 55 -9.79 -1.66 11.53
CA GLN A 55 -8.62 -1.17 10.81
C GLN A 55 -7.36 -1.90 11.27
N LEU A 56 -6.45 -2.14 10.36
CA LEU A 56 -5.07 -2.58 10.65
C LEU A 56 -4.14 -1.50 10.12
N ARG A 57 -3.33 -0.91 11.00
CA ARG A 57 -2.40 0.16 10.63
C ARG A 57 -1.46 -0.29 9.50
N GLY A 58 -1.35 0.55 8.47
CA GLY A 58 -0.53 0.27 7.28
C GLY A 58 -1.04 -0.87 6.40
N ARG A 59 -2.31 -1.25 6.56
CA ARG A 59 -3.02 -2.22 5.71
C ARG A 59 -4.31 -1.57 5.22
N MET A 60 -4.32 -1.11 3.98
CA MET A 60 -5.45 -0.38 3.40
C MET A 60 -5.93 0.76 4.32
N SER A 61 -4.98 1.47 4.96
CA SER A 61 -5.28 2.51 5.94
C SER A 61 -5.62 3.82 5.24
N PRO A 62 -6.88 4.32 5.30
CA PRO A 62 -7.24 5.59 4.71
C PRO A 62 -6.68 6.75 5.53
N ILE A 63 -6.21 7.78 4.84
CA ILE A 63 -5.75 9.04 5.42
C ILE A 63 -6.63 10.17 4.89
N SER A 64 -7.23 10.96 5.79
CA SER A 64 -8.08 12.08 5.42
C SER A 64 -7.72 13.32 6.24
N GLU A 65 -7.56 14.42 5.53
CA GLU A 65 -7.38 15.79 6.06
C GLU A 65 -8.38 16.75 5.40
N GLY A 66 -9.43 16.21 4.71
CA GLY A 66 -10.43 17.00 4.00
C GLY A 66 -10.13 17.20 2.51
N GLN A 67 -9.09 16.58 1.96
CA GLN A 67 -8.73 16.64 0.53
C GLN A 67 -9.82 15.98 -0.36
N PRO A 68 -9.95 16.42 -1.65
CA PRO A 68 -10.96 15.90 -2.57
C PRO A 68 -10.58 14.58 -3.25
N TYR A 69 -9.44 14.00 -2.92
CA TYR A 69 -8.93 12.73 -3.43
C TYR A 69 -8.71 11.73 -2.29
N SER A 70 -8.61 10.46 -2.60
CA SER A 70 -8.35 9.42 -1.61
C SER A 70 -6.85 9.23 -1.39
N VAL A 71 -6.44 9.00 -0.14
CA VAL A 71 -5.07 8.59 0.20
C VAL A 71 -5.13 7.30 1.00
N MET A 72 -4.34 6.30 0.60
CA MET A 72 -4.26 5.00 1.26
C MET A 72 -2.82 4.62 1.52
N ILE A 73 -2.54 4.12 2.72
CA ILE A 73 -1.26 3.51 3.08
C ILE A 73 -1.42 2.00 3.12
N ASP A 74 -0.52 1.28 2.44
CA ASP A 74 -0.50 -0.18 2.45
C ASP A 74 0.93 -0.74 2.54
N HIS A 75 1.09 -1.90 3.16
CA HIS A 75 2.37 -2.59 3.26
C HIS A 75 2.66 -3.51 2.07
N ALA A 76 2.03 -3.31 0.93
CA ALA A 76 2.29 -4.07 -0.30
C ALA A 76 3.73 -3.83 -0.78
N HIS A 77 4.63 -4.78 -0.51
CA HIS A 77 6.06 -4.72 -0.82
C HIS A 77 6.55 -5.94 -1.64
N THR A 78 5.62 -6.69 -2.20
CA THR A 78 5.87 -7.83 -3.10
C THR A 78 5.07 -7.65 -4.39
N PRO A 79 5.49 -8.26 -5.54
CA PRO A 79 4.74 -8.18 -6.79
C PRO A 79 3.28 -8.58 -6.62
N HIS A 80 3.02 -9.73 -6.00
CA HIS A 80 1.66 -10.22 -5.78
C HIS A 80 0.82 -9.26 -4.92
N ALA A 81 1.36 -8.77 -3.80
CA ALA A 81 0.62 -7.85 -2.93
C ALA A 81 0.31 -6.52 -3.63
N LEU A 82 1.27 -5.96 -4.37
CA LEU A 82 1.08 -4.72 -5.13
C LEU A 82 0.00 -4.91 -6.22
N GLU A 83 0.03 -6.02 -6.93
CA GLU A 83 -0.97 -6.36 -7.94
C GLU A 83 -2.37 -6.45 -7.34
N GLN A 84 -2.54 -7.19 -6.22
CA GLN A 84 -3.84 -7.35 -5.57
C GLN A 84 -4.43 -6.01 -5.12
N VAL A 85 -3.62 -5.15 -4.51
CA VAL A 85 -4.06 -3.84 -4.04
C VAL A 85 -4.41 -2.91 -5.20
N LEU A 86 -3.58 -2.86 -6.25
CA LEU A 86 -3.85 -2.04 -7.43
C LEU A 86 -5.10 -2.50 -8.19
N ARG A 87 -5.28 -3.81 -8.39
CA ARG A 87 -6.50 -4.37 -9.02
C ARG A 87 -7.75 -4.05 -8.19
N PHE A 88 -7.69 -4.21 -6.87
CA PHE A 88 -8.80 -3.86 -5.99
C PHE A 88 -9.24 -2.40 -6.15
N PHE A 89 -8.28 -1.47 -6.22
CA PHE A 89 -8.61 -0.07 -6.40
C PHE A 89 -9.02 0.27 -7.83
N ARG A 90 -8.47 -0.41 -8.84
CA ARG A 90 -8.85 -0.16 -10.24
C ARG A 90 -10.34 -0.41 -10.52
N GLU A 91 -10.95 -1.33 -9.81
CA GLU A 91 -12.39 -1.61 -9.91
C GLU A 91 -13.27 -0.54 -9.23
N LYS A 92 -12.70 0.26 -8.31
CA LYS A 92 -13.45 1.17 -7.43
C LYS A 92 -13.19 2.66 -7.72
N VAL A 93 -12.00 2.99 -8.15
CA VAL A 93 -11.56 4.37 -8.41
C VAL A 93 -11.88 4.74 -9.85
N LYS A 94 -12.66 5.81 -10.02
CA LYS A 94 -12.98 6.34 -11.34
C LYS A 94 -11.90 7.29 -11.87
N GLY A 95 -11.18 7.96 -10.96
CA GLY A 95 -10.05 8.83 -11.28
C GLY A 95 -8.76 8.05 -11.50
N ARG A 96 -7.65 8.76 -11.44
CA ARG A 96 -6.31 8.18 -11.60
C ARG A 96 -5.86 7.47 -10.33
N ILE A 97 -5.07 6.41 -10.51
CA ILE A 97 -4.31 5.79 -9.43
C ILE A 97 -2.86 6.28 -9.54
N ILE A 98 -2.41 6.98 -8.51
CA ILE A 98 -1.04 7.47 -8.34
C ILE A 98 -0.40 6.60 -7.27
N VAL A 99 0.62 5.80 -7.61
CA VAL A 99 1.27 4.91 -6.66
C VAL A 99 2.66 5.41 -6.30
N VAL A 100 2.97 5.44 -4.99
CA VAL A 100 4.29 5.76 -4.44
C VAL A 100 4.86 4.49 -3.84
N PHE A 101 6.01 4.01 -4.34
CA PHE A 101 6.65 2.83 -3.78
C PHE A 101 8.14 2.73 -4.12
N GLY A 102 8.81 1.82 -3.44
CA GLY A 102 10.18 1.41 -3.70
C GLY A 102 10.39 -0.06 -3.45
N CYS A 103 11.65 -0.45 -3.35
CA CYS A 103 12.05 -1.78 -2.90
C CYS A 103 13.22 -1.67 -1.93
N PRO A 104 13.31 -2.54 -0.90
CA PRO A 104 14.44 -2.55 0.01
C PRO A 104 15.69 -3.10 -0.68
N GLY A 105 16.82 -2.58 -0.25
CA GLY A 105 18.13 -3.13 -0.51
C GLY A 105 18.39 -4.39 0.33
N GLU A 106 19.40 -5.16 -0.05
CA GLU A 106 19.82 -6.40 0.64
C GLU A 106 18.69 -7.42 0.82
N ARG A 107 17.70 -7.37 -0.07
CA ARG A 107 16.60 -8.32 -0.20
C ARG A 107 16.56 -8.85 -1.62
N TRP A 108 15.76 -9.88 -1.85
CA TRP A 108 15.62 -10.49 -3.17
C TRP A 108 15.36 -9.44 -4.28
N PRO A 109 16.35 -9.17 -5.15
CA PRO A 109 16.23 -8.10 -6.14
C PRO A 109 15.28 -8.47 -7.30
N GLY A 110 15.01 -9.77 -7.50
CA GLY A 110 14.13 -10.25 -8.58
C GLY A 110 12.69 -9.76 -8.50
N LYS A 111 12.27 -9.12 -7.39
CA LYS A 111 10.95 -8.49 -7.28
C LYS A 111 10.86 -7.10 -7.92
N ARG A 112 11.98 -6.40 -8.12
CA ARG A 112 12.02 -4.99 -8.52
C ARG A 112 11.37 -4.77 -9.89
N LEU A 113 11.85 -5.49 -10.88
CA LEU A 113 11.34 -5.39 -12.25
C LEU A 113 9.86 -5.80 -12.36
N PRO A 114 9.39 -6.95 -11.82
CA PRO A 114 7.97 -7.29 -11.82
C PRO A 114 7.09 -6.25 -11.10
N MET A 115 7.55 -5.64 -10.01
CA MET A 115 6.80 -4.58 -9.34
C MET A 115 6.66 -3.34 -10.22
N GLY A 116 7.70 -2.99 -10.98
CA GLY A 116 7.64 -1.93 -11.99
C GLY A 116 6.64 -2.24 -13.11
N GLU A 117 6.67 -3.45 -13.67
CA GLU A 117 5.73 -3.87 -14.71
C GLU A 117 4.27 -3.82 -14.21
N ILE A 118 4.00 -4.35 -13.02
CA ILE A 118 2.66 -4.35 -12.40
C ILE A 118 2.18 -2.91 -12.17
N ALA A 119 3.01 -2.04 -11.58
CA ALA A 119 2.65 -0.64 -11.38
C ALA A 119 2.41 0.08 -12.71
N GLY A 120 3.23 -0.19 -13.73
CA GLY A 120 3.05 0.38 -15.06
C GLY A 120 1.73 -0.04 -15.74
N LEU A 121 1.29 -1.28 -15.55
CA LEU A 121 0.05 -1.79 -16.14
C LEU A 121 -1.21 -1.32 -15.40
N LEU A 122 -1.14 -1.13 -14.07
CA LEU A 122 -2.32 -0.95 -13.23
C LEU A 122 -2.46 0.46 -12.64
N ALA A 123 -1.40 1.27 -12.61
CA ALA A 123 -1.44 2.66 -12.15
C ALA A 123 -1.33 3.65 -13.31
N ASP A 124 -1.92 4.83 -13.13
CA ASP A 124 -1.87 5.90 -14.12
C ASP A 124 -0.60 6.74 -13.99
N ARG A 125 -0.13 6.95 -12.74
CA ARG A 125 1.12 7.65 -12.41
C ARG A 125 1.88 6.86 -11.36
N VAL A 126 3.21 6.93 -11.44
CA VAL A 126 4.10 6.24 -10.49
C VAL A 126 5.16 7.21 -9.98
N VAL A 127 5.35 7.23 -8.68
CA VAL A 127 6.46 7.91 -8.03
C VAL A 127 7.36 6.86 -7.38
N LEU A 128 8.50 6.60 -7.98
CA LEU A 128 9.50 5.69 -7.41
C LEU A 128 10.33 6.41 -6.36
N THR A 129 10.54 5.75 -5.23
CA THR A 129 11.26 6.31 -4.09
C THR A 129 12.00 5.22 -3.32
N ARG A 130 12.75 5.61 -2.28
CA ARG A 130 13.31 4.64 -1.33
C ARG A 130 12.23 3.92 -0.54
N GLU A 131 12.57 2.69 -0.17
CA GLU A 131 11.96 1.96 0.94
C GLU A 131 13.06 1.84 2.03
N ASP A 132 13.75 0.76 2.19
CA ASP A 132 14.93 0.63 3.04
C ASP A 132 16.12 0.30 2.14
N ASP A 133 16.79 1.28 1.60
CA ASP A 133 17.91 1.09 0.66
C ASP A 133 19.13 0.42 1.31
N ARG A 134 19.27 0.52 2.66
CA ARG A 134 20.36 -0.10 3.42
C ARG A 134 21.73 0.30 2.87
N SER A 135 22.56 -0.65 2.42
CA SER A 135 23.86 -0.37 1.81
C SER A 135 23.83 -0.28 0.28
N GLU A 136 22.67 -0.54 -0.37
CA GLU A 136 22.55 -0.44 -1.81
C GLU A 136 22.27 1.00 -2.27
N SER A 137 22.65 1.32 -3.50
CA SER A 137 22.30 2.59 -4.11
C SER A 137 20.79 2.68 -4.35
N VAL A 138 20.12 3.65 -3.73
CA VAL A 138 18.69 3.92 -3.96
C VAL A 138 18.40 4.17 -5.44
N HIS A 139 19.31 4.84 -6.17
CA HIS A 139 19.18 5.09 -7.61
C HIS A 139 19.19 3.77 -8.39
N ALA A 140 20.12 2.86 -8.14
CA ALA A 140 20.19 1.57 -8.81
C ALA A 140 18.94 0.71 -8.54
N ILE A 141 18.37 0.78 -7.32
CA ILE A 141 17.12 0.12 -6.98
C ILE A 141 15.97 0.69 -7.81
N MET A 142 15.83 2.02 -7.85
CA MET A 142 14.76 2.70 -8.60
C MET A 142 14.90 2.48 -10.10
N GLU A 143 16.11 2.51 -10.66
CA GLU A 143 16.39 2.23 -12.08
C GLU A 143 15.93 0.82 -12.47
N THR A 144 16.22 -0.18 -11.62
CA THR A 144 15.75 -1.56 -11.88
C THR A 144 14.22 -1.66 -11.86
N ILE A 145 13.53 -0.89 -11.00
CA ILE A 145 12.06 -0.83 -11.00
C ILE A 145 11.57 -0.09 -12.25
N ALA A 146 12.23 1.00 -12.64
CA ALA A 146 11.90 1.80 -13.81
C ALA A 146 12.01 1.01 -15.12
N GLU A 147 12.95 0.07 -15.24
CA GLU A 147 12.99 -0.87 -16.38
C GLU A 147 11.66 -1.63 -16.54
N GLY A 148 11.03 -2.04 -15.43
CA GLY A 148 9.72 -2.69 -15.44
C GLY A 148 8.62 -1.73 -15.92
N LEU A 149 8.62 -0.47 -15.48
CA LEU A 149 7.70 0.57 -15.97
C LEU A 149 7.86 0.79 -17.47
N GLN A 150 9.10 0.88 -17.96
CA GLN A 150 9.41 1.05 -19.38
C GLN A 150 8.90 -0.13 -20.22
N ARG A 151 9.05 -1.38 -19.73
CA ARG A 151 8.48 -2.57 -20.39
C ARG A 151 6.95 -2.53 -20.47
N ALA A 152 6.29 -1.91 -19.50
CA ALA A 152 4.85 -1.64 -19.52
C ALA A 152 4.47 -0.41 -20.37
N GLY A 153 5.43 0.19 -21.10
CA GLY A 153 5.20 1.32 -22.00
C GLY A 153 5.18 2.70 -21.31
N LYS A 154 5.56 2.79 -20.04
CA LYS A 154 5.60 4.07 -19.29
C LYS A 154 6.87 4.87 -19.61
N ARG A 155 6.73 6.20 -19.61
CA ARG A 155 7.79 7.17 -19.94
C ARG A 155 8.18 7.98 -18.73
N GLU A 156 9.46 8.09 -18.46
CA GLU A 156 10.01 8.94 -17.40
C GLU A 156 9.67 10.41 -17.63
N GLY A 157 9.46 11.15 -16.54
CA GLY A 157 9.07 12.55 -16.56
C GLY A 157 7.62 12.80 -16.96
N PHE A 158 6.94 11.81 -17.54
CA PHE A 158 5.54 11.91 -17.96
C PHE A 158 4.62 10.96 -17.16
N ASP A 159 4.87 9.66 -17.23
CA ASP A 159 4.05 8.65 -16.56
C ASP A 159 4.61 8.28 -15.19
N TYR A 160 5.93 8.42 -15.00
CA TYR A 160 6.59 8.20 -13.71
C TYR A 160 7.76 9.16 -13.47
N VAL A 161 8.11 9.31 -12.21
CA VAL A 161 9.29 10.07 -11.74
C VAL A 161 10.05 9.29 -10.67
N LEU A 162 11.36 9.57 -10.58
CA LEU A 162 12.26 9.01 -9.57
C LEU A 162 12.60 10.11 -8.56
N LEU A 163 12.15 9.94 -7.31
CA LEU A 163 12.42 10.86 -6.19
C LEU A 163 12.98 10.07 -5.02
N PRO A 164 14.30 10.08 -4.80
CA PRO A 164 14.95 9.30 -3.75
C PRO A 164 14.44 9.64 -2.35
N ASP A 165 14.11 10.89 -2.07
CA ASP A 165 13.52 11.29 -0.80
C ASP A 165 12.05 10.87 -0.74
N ARG A 166 11.72 10.00 0.24
CA ARG A 166 10.37 9.45 0.36
C ARG A 166 9.34 10.49 0.78
N ARG A 167 9.75 11.49 1.56
CA ARG A 167 8.85 12.60 1.94
C ARG A 167 8.50 13.45 0.72
N GLU A 168 9.49 13.80 -0.08
CA GLU A 168 9.28 14.53 -1.34
C GLU A 168 8.44 13.72 -2.33
N ALA A 169 8.66 12.41 -2.41
CA ALA A 169 7.87 11.53 -3.26
C ALA A 169 6.39 11.49 -2.87
N ILE A 170 6.08 11.40 -1.58
CA ILE A 170 4.71 11.44 -1.07
C ILE A 170 4.08 12.82 -1.32
N GLN A 171 4.83 13.91 -1.07
CA GLN A 171 4.38 15.27 -1.37
C GLN A 171 4.05 15.40 -2.86
N ARG A 172 4.96 14.97 -3.74
CA ARG A 172 4.76 15.04 -5.20
C ARG A 172 3.51 14.29 -5.65
N ALA A 173 3.23 13.13 -5.05
CA ALA A 173 2.04 12.37 -5.37
C ALA A 173 0.75 13.09 -4.95
N CYS A 174 0.76 13.74 -3.78
CA CYS A 174 -0.36 14.55 -3.31
C CYS A 174 -0.58 15.80 -4.20
N ASP A 175 0.51 16.45 -4.62
CA ASP A 175 0.45 17.65 -5.51
C ASP A 175 -0.09 17.33 -6.91
N MET A 176 0.10 16.09 -7.38
CA MET A 176 -0.42 15.63 -8.67
C MET A 176 -1.88 15.18 -8.61
N ALA A 177 -2.42 14.93 -7.42
CA ALA A 177 -3.75 14.35 -7.26
C ALA A 177 -4.86 15.39 -7.47
N GLU A 178 -5.87 14.98 -8.20
CA GLU A 178 -7.09 15.76 -8.47
C GLU A 178 -8.31 15.11 -7.81
N ALA A 179 -9.42 15.80 -7.80
CA ALA A 179 -10.67 15.28 -7.21
C ALA A 179 -11.06 13.92 -7.83
N GLY A 180 -11.28 12.94 -6.97
CA GLY A 180 -11.63 11.57 -7.36
C GLY A 180 -10.46 10.63 -7.63
N ASP A 181 -9.21 11.12 -7.58
CA ASP A 181 -8.00 10.29 -7.69
C ASP A 181 -7.75 9.48 -6.41
N LEU A 182 -6.86 8.51 -6.53
CA LEU A 182 -6.28 7.76 -5.42
C LEU A 182 -4.76 7.92 -5.40
N VAL A 183 -4.22 8.35 -4.27
CA VAL A 183 -2.81 8.22 -3.95
C VAL A 183 -2.62 6.96 -3.08
N LEU A 184 -1.90 5.97 -3.60
CA LEU A 184 -1.54 4.75 -2.88
C LEU A 184 -0.07 4.82 -2.46
N ILE A 185 0.18 4.90 -1.16
CA ILE A 185 1.53 4.90 -0.58
C ILE A 185 1.83 3.47 -0.12
N ALA A 186 2.69 2.76 -0.88
CA ALA A 186 2.96 1.35 -0.70
C ALA A 186 4.37 1.07 -0.17
N GLY A 187 4.54 -0.09 0.47
CA GLY A 187 5.81 -0.63 0.96
C GLY A 187 5.95 -0.54 2.47
N LYS A 188 6.17 0.62 3.04
CA LYS A 188 6.44 0.80 4.49
C LYS A 188 5.26 0.48 5.41
N GLY A 189 4.05 0.83 5.00
CA GLY A 189 2.85 0.54 5.78
C GLY A 189 2.93 1.02 7.24
N HIS A 190 3.03 0.09 8.17
CA HIS A 190 3.06 0.34 9.63
C HIS A 190 4.47 0.46 10.23
N GLU A 191 5.50 0.30 9.43
CA GLU A 191 6.88 0.33 9.91
C GLU A 191 7.26 1.70 10.48
N ARG A 192 8.09 1.69 11.52
CA ARG A 192 8.44 2.90 12.30
C ARG A 192 9.83 3.41 12.02
N THR A 193 10.54 2.78 11.11
CA THR A 193 11.89 3.16 10.69
C THR A 193 12.00 3.21 9.18
N LEU A 194 12.93 4.00 8.69
CA LEU A 194 13.40 4.02 7.30
C LEU A 194 14.92 3.83 7.34
N ASN A 195 15.41 2.73 6.76
CA ASN A 195 16.83 2.43 6.75
C ASN A 195 17.52 3.12 5.58
N ILE A 196 18.39 4.08 5.88
CA ILE A 196 19.16 4.84 4.90
C ILE A 196 20.65 4.63 5.16
N ASN A 197 21.37 4.10 4.17
CA ASN A 197 22.81 3.83 4.29
C ASN A 197 23.15 2.98 5.54
N GLY A 198 22.33 1.96 5.83
CA GLY A 198 22.51 1.04 6.95
C GLY A 198 22.13 1.61 8.32
N ARG A 199 21.52 2.80 8.38
CA ARG A 199 21.05 3.42 9.63
C ARG A 199 19.53 3.50 9.66
N ASP A 200 18.93 3.00 10.73
CA ASP A 200 17.50 3.15 10.96
C ASP A 200 17.18 4.55 11.49
N LEU A 201 16.45 5.31 10.70
CA LEU A 201 15.94 6.63 11.08
C LEU A 201 14.46 6.51 11.48
N PRO A 202 13.98 7.27 12.47
CA PRO A 202 12.56 7.31 12.80
C PRO A 202 11.72 7.68 11.59
N TRP A 203 10.65 6.92 11.36
CA TRP A 203 9.72 7.14 10.25
C TRP A 203 8.29 6.90 10.69
N ASP A 204 7.38 7.71 10.21
CA ASP A 204 5.95 7.51 10.35
C ASP A 204 5.25 7.91 9.06
N GLU A 205 4.87 6.89 8.27
CA GLU A 205 4.23 7.07 6.97
C GLU A 205 2.93 7.87 7.07
N GLU A 206 2.15 7.64 8.13
CA GLU A 206 0.88 8.33 8.33
C GLU A 206 1.09 9.84 8.61
N THR A 207 2.04 10.17 9.46
CA THR A 207 2.39 11.57 9.74
C THR A 207 2.86 12.28 8.48
N VAL A 208 3.74 11.66 7.71
CA VAL A 208 4.25 12.23 6.45
C VAL A 208 3.14 12.43 5.43
N ALA A 209 2.23 11.45 5.28
CA ALA A 209 1.10 11.57 4.38
C ALA A 209 0.15 12.71 4.78
N ARG A 210 -0.16 12.87 6.08
CA ARG A 210 -0.99 13.97 6.58
C ARG A 210 -0.36 15.34 6.32
N GLU A 211 0.95 15.48 6.58
CA GLU A 211 1.69 16.70 6.29
C GLU A 211 1.64 17.03 4.79
N ALA A 212 1.89 16.06 3.92
CA ALA A 212 1.86 16.23 2.47
C ALA A 212 0.48 16.68 1.96
N ILE A 213 -0.60 16.07 2.46
CA ILE A 213 -1.97 16.45 2.10
C ILE A 213 -2.25 17.91 2.49
N ARG A 214 -1.91 18.31 3.72
CA ARG A 214 -2.14 19.68 4.21
C ARG A 214 -1.37 20.71 3.39
N THR A 215 -0.11 20.41 3.05
CA THR A 215 0.73 21.29 2.21
C THR A 215 0.13 21.44 0.81
N SER A 216 -0.28 20.33 0.17
CA SER A 216 -0.89 20.34 -1.17
C SER A 216 -2.18 21.18 -1.21
N MET A 217 -3.04 21.08 -0.19
CA MET A 217 -4.26 21.88 -0.09
C MET A 217 -3.99 23.37 0.15
N GLY A 218 -2.96 23.71 0.96
CA GLY A 218 -2.56 25.09 1.22
C GLY A 218 -2.03 25.80 -0.02
N SER A 219 -1.31 25.09 -0.88
CA SER A 219 -0.76 25.62 -2.13
C SER A 219 -1.81 25.83 -3.23
N SER A 220 -2.99 25.21 -3.11
CA SER A 220 -4.09 25.33 -4.09
C SER A 220 -5.00 26.53 -3.79
N SER A 221 -4.74 27.31 -2.73
CA SER A 221 -5.57 28.41 -2.26
C SER A 221 -4.99 29.78 -2.58
N GLU A 222 -3.83 29.85 -3.23
CA GLU A 222 -3.19 31.06 -3.78
C GLU A 222 -3.29 31.08 -5.31
#